data_806a590a724d4380591f96e14c137fbc
#
_entry.id   806a590a724d4380591f96e14c137fbc
#
_cell.length_a   1.000
_cell.length_b   1.000
_cell.length_c   1.000
_cell.angle_alpha   90.00
_cell.angle_beta   90.00
_cell.angle_gamma   90.00
#
_symmetry.space_group_name_H-M   'P 1'
#
loop_
_entity.id
_entity.type
_entity.pdbx_description
1 polymer ?
#
loop_
_entity_poly.entity_id
_entity_poly.type
_entity_poly.pdbx_seq_one_letter_code
_entity_poly.pdbx_strand_id
1 'polypeptide(L)'
;MARIAGINIPNHQHADIALTAIFGIGRARAQAICAAAGVQGTRKIKDLTDGELEKIRENVGRFTVEGDLRREVSMSIKRLMDLGCYRGVRHRKGLPVRGQRTRTNARTRKGPRKAAIKMNVPVGKVA
;
A
#
# COMPACT_ATOMS: atom_id res chain seq x y z
N MET A 1 22.59 0.43 -4.73
CA MET A 1 21.30 0.05 -4.13
C MET A 1 20.81 -1.25 -4.77
N ALA A 2 20.34 -2.18 -3.97
CA ALA A 2 19.71 -3.39 -4.49
C ALA A 2 18.34 -3.05 -5.11
N ARG A 3 18.05 -3.61 -6.27
CA ARG A 3 16.78 -3.42 -6.95
C ARG A 3 16.06 -4.76 -7.07
N ILE A 4 14.87 -4.85 -6.51
CA ILE A 4 14.03 -6.05 -6.50
C ILE A 4 12.62 -5.66 -6.95
N ALA A 5 12.05 -6.43 -7.88
CA ALA A 5 10.73 -6.16 -8.48
C ALA A 5 10.59 -4.73 -9.02
N GLY A 6 11.66 -4.16 -9.53
CA GLY A 6 11.67 -2.78 -10.04
C GLY A 6 11.76 -1.68 -8.97
N ILE A 7 11.88 -2.05 -7.70
CA ILE A 7 11.94 -1.10 -6.56
C ILE A 7 13.35 -1.08 -5.98
N ASN A 8 13.85 0.11 -5.71
CA ASN A 8 15.10 0.31 -5.00
C ASN A 8 14.91 -0.01 -3.52
N ILE A 9 15.63 -1.00 -3.04
CA ILE A 9 15.54 -1.45 -1.65
C ILE A 9 16.57 -0.69 -0.81
N PRO A 10 16.19 -0.15 0.37
CA PRO A 10 17.13 0.54 1.24
C PRO A 10 18.24 -0.39 1.74
N ASN A 11 19.50 -0.02 1.49
CA ASN A 11 20.65 -0.85 1.85
C ASN A 11 20.97 -0.85 3.35
N HIS A 12 20.57 0.19 4.05
CA HIS A 12 20.86 0.36 5.49
C HIS A 12 19.90 -0.40 6.40
N GLN A 13 18.81 -0.93 5.85
CA GLN A 13 17.80 -1.67 6.62
C GLN A 13 18.10 -3.18 6.65
N HIS A 14 17.57 -3.86 7.66
CA HIS A 14 17.54 -5.31 7.70
C HIS A 14 16.75 -5.88 6.54
N ALA A 15 17.10 -7.06 6.06
CA ALA A 15 16.50 -7.66 4.88
C ALA A 15 14.98 -7.84 4.99
N ASP A 16 14.50 -8.30 6.14
CA ASP A 16 13.07 -8.49 6.38
C ASP A 16 12.27 -7.18 6.36
N ILE A 17 12.84 -6.10 6.88
CA ILE A 17 12.21 -4.78 6.89
C ILE A 17 12.34 -4.10 5.51
N ALA A 18 13.50 -4.22 4.88
CA ALA A 18 13.75 -3.62 3.58
C ALA A 18 12.81 -4.17 2.49
N LEU A 19 12.50 -5.46 2.52
CA LEU A 19 11.58 -6.09 1.59
C LEU A 19 10.14 -5.55 1.72
N THR A 20 9.76 -5.01 2.84
CA THR A 20 8.42 -4.41 3.02
C THR A 20 8.23 -3.13 2.19
N ALA A 21 9.29 -2.56 1.62
CA ALA A 21 9.19 -1.45 0.67
C ALA A 21 8.49 -1.85 -0.64
N ILE A 22 8.44 -3.14 -0.95
CA ILE A 22 7.75 -3.66 -2.12
C ILE A 22 6.25 -3.76 -1.83
N PHE A 23 5.43 -3.16 -2.69
CA PHE A 23 3.98 -3.26 -2.55
C PHE A 23 3.51 -4.70 -2.71
N GLY A 24 2.82 -5.23 -1.73
CA GLY A 24 2.36 -6.62 -1.70
C GLY A 24 3.19 -7.54 -0.79
N ILE A 25 4.31 -7.05 -0.26
CA ILE A 25 5.13 -7.77 0.71
C ILE A 25 5.05 -7.03 2.04
N GLY A 26 4.39 -7.66 2.99
CA GLY A 26 4.38 -7.23 4.38
C GLY A 26 5.47 -7.94 5.18
N ARG A 27 5.49 -7.71 6.48
CA ARG A 27 6.52 -8.27 7.37
C ARG A 27 6.54 -9.80 7.36
N ALA A 28 5.37 -10.44 7.37
CA ALA A 28 5.26 -11.90 7.37
C ALA A 28 5.81 -12.53 6.08
N ARG A 29 5.46 -11.97 4.93
CA ARG A 29 5.98 -12.41 3.64
C ARG A 29 7.47 -12.15 3.51
N ALA A 30 7.96 -11.03 4.01
CA ALA A 30 9.38 -10.71 4.01
C ALA A 30 10.17 -11.73 4.82
N GLN A 31 9.70 -12.11 5.99
CA GLN A 31 10.31 -13.16 6.80
C GLN A 31 10.29 -14.52 6.11
N ALA A 32 9.19 -14.88 5.49
CA ALA A 32 9.06 -16.13 4.74
C ALA A 32 10.01 -16.16 3.53
N ILE A 33 10.18 -15.06 2.82
CA ILE A 33 11.11 -14.94 1.69
C ILE A 33 12.56 -15.09 2.18
N CYS A 34 12.92 -14.43 3.26
CA CYS A 34 14.26 -14.55 3.84
C CYS A 34 14.55 -16.00 4.27
N ALA A 35 13.61 -16.67 4.92
CA ALA A 35 13.73 -18.06 5.34
C ALA A 35 13.89 -18.98 4.12
N ALA A 36 13.11 -18.81 3.08
CA ALA A 36 13.18 -19.61 1.86
C ALA A 36 14.50 -19.39 1.09
N ALA A 37 15.05 -18.19 1.15
CA ALA A 37 16.34 -17.86 0.54
C ALA A 37 17.54 -18.30 1.39
N GLY A 38 17.31 -18.75 2.62
CA GLY A 38 18.38 -19.13 3.54
C GLY A 38 19.16 -17.93 4.10
N VAL A 39 18.55 -16.74 4.11
CA VAL A 39 19.16 -15.50 4.59
C VAL A 39 18.56 -15.14 5.93
N GLN A 40 19.40 -14.72 6.88
CA GLN A 40 18.90 -14.15 8.12
C GLN A 40 18.27 -12.78 7.86
N GLY A 41 17.01 -12.61 8.24
CA GLY A 41 16.29 -11.35 8.07
C GLY A 41 16.91 -10.17 8.81
N THR A 42 17.68 -10.43 9.86
CA THR A 42 18.39 -9.40 10.64
C THR A 42 19.65 -8.85 9.97
N ARG A 43 20.13 -9.49 8.90
CA ARG A 43 21.27 -8.96 8.14
C ARG A 43 20.83 -7.77 7.28
N LYS A 44 21.68 -6.77 7.19
CA LYS A 44 21.43 -5.60 6.33
C LYS A 44 21.60 -5.98 4.86
N ILE A 45 20.83 -5.32 4.00
CA ILE A 45 20.89 -5.56 2.54
C ILE A 45 22.30 -5.36 1.99
N LYS A 46 23.02 -4.37 2.48
CA LYS A 46 24.41 -4.09 2.05
C LYS A 46 25.39 -5.24 2.33
N ASP A 47 25.10 -6.07 3.32
CA ASP A 47 25.96 -7.19 3.75
C ASP A 47 25.64 -8.50 3.02
N LEU A 48 24.62 -8.50 2.17
CA LEU A 48 24.21 -9.67 1.39
C LEU A 48 25.05 -9.81 0.13
N THR A 49 25.36 -11.07 -0.23
CA THR A 49 26.04 -11.39 -1.48
C THR A 49 25.06 -11.32 -2.66
N ASP A 50 25.58 -11.17 -3.89
CA ASP A 50 24.76 -11.14 -5.10
C ASP A 50 23.96 -12.44 -5.28
N GLY A 51 24.54 -13.59 -4.91
CA GLY A 51 23.83 -14.87 -4.95
C GLY A 51 22.65 -14.94 -3.98
N GLU A 52 22.79 -14.37 -2.79
CA GLU A 52 21.70 -14.27 -1.82
C GLU A 52 20.60 -13.33 -2.30
N LEU A 53 20.97 -12.21 -2.89
CA LEU A 53 20.01 -11.26 -3.51
C LEU A 53 19.24 -11.92 -4.66
N GLU A 54 19.90 -12.74 -5.47
CA GLU A 54 19.24 -13.45 -6.56
C GLU A 54 18.21 -14.46 -6.04
N LYS A 55 18.54 -15.20 -4.99
CA LYS A 55 17.58 -16.10 -4.33
C LYS A 55 16.38 -15.34 -3.77
N ILE A 56 16.60 -14.17 -3.20
CA ILE A 56 15.52 -13.30 -2.74
C ILE A 56 14.64 -12.87 -3.92
N ARG A 57 15.23 -12.46 -5.05
CA ARG A 57 14.47 -12.09 -6.25
C ARG A 57 13.61 -13.24 -6.78
N GLU A 58 14.13 -14.44 -6.83
CA GLU A 58 13.39 -15.63 -7.23
C GLU A 58 12.18 -15.88 -6.32
N ASN A 59 12.36 -15.76 -5.02
CA ASN A 59 11.27 -15.96 -4.05
C ASN A 59 10.23 -14.84 -4.11
N VAL A 60 10.64 -13.60 -4.32
CA VAL A 60 9.73 -12.47 -4.55
C VAL A 60 8.90 -12.67 -5.80
N GLY A 61 9.49 -13.24 -6.85
CA GLY A 61 8.80 -13.53 -8.10
C GLY A 61 7.64 -14.52 -7.99
N ARG A 62 7.57 -15.28 -6.90
CA ARG A 62 6.44 -16.19 -6.63
C ARG A 62 5.17 -15.48 -6.16
N PHE A 63 5.28 -14.24 -5.76
CA PHE A 63 4.16 -13.43 -5.29
C PHE A 63 3.76 -12.42 -6.34
N THR A 64 2.47 -12.12 -6.40
CA THR A 64 1.98 -10.98 -7.18
C THR A 64 2.29 -9.71 -6.40
N VAL A 65 3.14 -8.87 -6.94
CA VAL A 65 3.62 -7.65 -6.27
C VAL A 65 3.61 -6.46 -7.21
N GLU A 66 3.72 -5.26 -6.65
CA GLU A 66 3.84 -3.99 -7.36
C GLU A 66 2.76 -3.77 -8.44
N GLY A 67 3.16 -3.49 -9.67
CA GLY A 67 2.24 -3.14 -10.75
C GLY A 67 1.16 -4.17 -11.02
N ASP A 68 1.50 -5.45 -10.99
CA ASP A 68 0.54 -6.53 -11.20
C ASP A 68 -0.48 -6.60 -10.07
N LEU A 69 -0.05 -6.45 -8.83
CA LEU A 69 -0.95 -6.42 -7.68
C LEU A 69 -1.85 -5.18 -7.70
N ARG A 70 -1.29 -4.02 -8.02
CA ARG A 70 -2.08 -2.78 -8.15
C ARG A 70 -3.17 -2.92 -9.20
N ARG A 71 -2.83 -3.54 -10.33
CA ARG A 71 -3.79 -3.83 -11.41
C ARG A 71 -4.88 -4.77 -10.95
N GLU A 72 -4.51 -5.85 -10.26
CA GLU A 72 -5.45 -6.84 -9.73
C GLU A 72 -6.43 -6.20 -8.74
N VAL A 73 -5.94 -5.41 -7.79
CA VAL A 73 -6.78 -4.69 -6.82
C VAL A 73 -7.71 -3.70 -7.52
N SER A 74 -7.19 -2.93 -8.47
CA SER A 74 -8.01 -1.97 -9.24
C SER A 74 -9.10 -2.66 -10.04
N MET A 75 -8.80 -3.79 -10.66
CA MET A 75 -9.78 -4.58 -11.41
C MET A 75 -10.84 -5.18 -10.50
N SER A 76 -10.46 -5.64 -9.32
CA SER A 76 -11.39 -6.19 -8.33
C SER A 76 -12.39 -5.12 -7.86
N ILE A 77 -11.91 -3.92 -7.58
CA ILE A 77 -12.76 -2.77 -7.20
C ILE A 77 -13.68 -2.38 -8.37
N LYS A 78 -13.14 -2.29 -9.57
CA LYS A 78 -13.91 -1.97 -10.76
C LYS A 78 -15.03 -2.99 -11.00
N ARG A 79 -14.74 -4.27 -10.83
CA ARG A 79 -15.75 -5.33 -10.93
C ARG A 79 -16.91 -5.11 -9.97
N LEU A 80 -16.61 -4.76 -8.71
CA LEU A 80 -17.66 -4.46 -7.72
C LEU A 80 -18.51 -3.26 -8.15
N MET A 81 -17.89 -2.23 -8.68
CA MET A 81 -18.61 -1.05 -9.20
C MET A 81 -19.49 -1.41 -10.40
N ASP A 82 -19.00 -2.20 -11.34
CA ASP A 82 -19.72 -2.63 -12.54
C ASP A 82 -20.92 -3.53 -12.19
N LEU A 83 -20.78 -4.38 -11.15
CA LEU A 83 -21.88 -5.19 -10.65
C LEU A 83 -22.97 -4.37 -9.95
N GLY A 84 -22.68 -3.13 -9.56
CA GLY A 84 -23.62 -2.28 -8.85
C GLY A 84 -24.00 -2.76 -7.45
N CYS A 85 -23.19 -3.63 -6.83
CA CYS A 85 -23.42 -4.10 -5.48
C CYS A 85 -23.20 -3.00 -4.45
N TYR A 86 -23.64 -3.21 -3.21
CA TYR A 86 -23.46 -2.23 -2.13
C TYR A 86 -21.99 -1.82 -1.95
N ARG A 87 -21.09 -2.78 -1.95
CA ARG A 87 -19.65 -2.50 -1.82
C ARG A 87 -19.13 -1.64 -2.97
N GLY A 88 -19.56 -1.91 -4.19
CA GLY A 88 -19.19 -1.12 -5.36
C GLY A 88 -19.71 0.32 -5.29
N VAL A 89 -20.93 0.51 -4.81
CA VAL A 89 -21.52 1.85 -4.60
C VAL A 89 -20.71 2.63 -3.55
N ARG A 90 -20.29 1.96 -2.47
CA ARG A 90 -19.45 2.59 -1.44
C ARG A 90 -18.09 3.00 -1.98
N HIS A 91 -17.46 2.18 -2.81
CA HIS A 91 -16.22 2.54 -3.49
C HIS A 91 -16.39 3.74 -4.42
N ARG A 92 -17.48 3.76 -5.17
CA ARG A 92 -17.78 4.86 -6.10
C ARG A 92 -17.95 6.19 -5.37
N LYS A 93 -18.62 6.17 -4.23
CA LYS A 93 -18.87 7.37 -3.41
C LYS A 93 -17.70 7.76 -2.53
N GLY A 94 -16.64 6.94 -2.45
CA GLY A 94 -15.52 7.18 -1.55
C GLY A 94 -15.87 7.05 -0.07
N LEU A 95 -16.82 6.19 0.28
CA LEU A 95 -17.28 5.96 1.64
C LEU A 95 -16.73 4.64 2.19
N PRO A 96 -16.71 4.45 3.53
CA PRO A 96 -16.30 3.19 4.11
C PRO A 96 -17.15 2.03 3.60
N VAL A 97 -16.48 0.91 3.26
CA VAL A 97 -17.09 -0.25 2.61
C VAL A 97 -17.58 -1.30 3.63
N ARG A 98 -16.99 -1.30 4.82
CA ARG A 98 -17.21 -2.36 5.84
C ARG A 98 -18.21 -1.98 6.93
N GLY A 99 -19.21 -1.17 6.61
CA GLY A 99 -20.29 -0.82 7.56
C GLY A 99 -19.88 0.12 8.69
N GLN A 100 -18.77 0.82 8.54
CA GLN A 100 -18.30 1.76 9.55
C GLN A 100 -19.20 2.99 9.60
N ARG A 101 -19.27 3.58 10.79
CA ARG A 101 -20.06 4.80 11.04
C ARG A 101 -19.47 5.98 10.25
N THR A 102 -20.34 6.72 9.55
CA THR A 102 -19.92 7.85 8.71
C THR A 102 -20.28 9.22 9.28
N ARG A 103 -21.19 9.27 10.24
CA ARG A 103 -21.68 10.54 10.81
C ARG A 103 -20.58 11.31 11.54
N THR A 104 -19.75 10.62 12.31
CA THR A 104 -18.76 11.26 13.20
C THR A 104 -17.32 11.09 12.73
N ASN A 105 -17.02 9.97 12.10
CA ASN A 105 -15.66 9.56 11.74
C ASN A 105 -15.56 9.22 10.24
N ALA A 106 -14.76 8.23 9.86
CA ALA A 106 -14.50 7.83 8.49
C ALA A 106 -13.61 8.81 7.70
N ARG A 107 -12.72 9.51 8.41
CA ARG A 107 -11.86 10.52 7.79
C ARG A 107 -10.87 9.94 6.79
N THR A 108 -10.42 8.71 6.99
CA THR A 108 -9.49 8.04 6.07
C THR A 108 -10.06 7.95 4.64
N ARG A 109 -11.34 7.62 4.51
CA ARG A 109 -12.01 7.53 3.21
C ARG A 109 -12.54 8.87 2.70
N LYS A 110 -13.13 9.66 3.60
CA LYS A 110 -13.74 10.96 3.26
C LYS A 110 -12.72 12.08 3.08
N GLY A 111 -11.52 11.90 3.62
CA GLY A 111 -10.48 12.91 3.65
C GLY A 111 -10.65 13.89 4.82
N PRO A 112 -9.78 14.90 4.93
CA PRO A 112 -9.85 15.93 5.96
C PRO A 112 -11.20 16.64 5.95
N ARG A 113 -11.63 17.10 7.10
CA ARG A 113 -12.84 17.94 7.18
C ARG A 113 -12.64 19.18 6.33
N LYS A 114 -13.64 19.50 5.52
CA LYS A 114 -13.64 20.78 4.82
C LYS A 114 -13.67 21.90 5.84
N ALA A 115 -12.78 22.87 5.69
CA ALA A 115 -12.86 24.09 6.49
C ALA A 115 -14.25 24.70 6.29
N ALA A 116 -14.83 25.22 7.37
CA ALA A 116 -16.05 25.98 7.28
C ALA A 116 -15.87 27.02 6.16
N ILE A 117 -16.79 27.01 5.21
CA ILE A 117 -16.78 28.02 4.16
C ILE A 117 -16.91 29.34 4.90
N LYS A 118 -15.80 30.06 5.03
CA LYS A 118 -15.88 31.46 5.33
C LYS A 118 -16.67 32.06 4.18
N MET A 119 -17.96 32.24 4.40
CA MET A 119 -18.70 33.10 3.52
C MET A 119 -17.90 34.38 3.42
N ASN A 120 -17.38 34.64 2.26
CA ASN A 120 -16.73 35.89 1.95
C ASN A 120 -17.84 36.95 1.90
N VAL A 121 -18.42 37.19 3.07
CA VAL A 121 -19.28 38.36 3.21
C VAL A 121 -18.31 39.53 3.18
N PRO A 122 -18.36 40.37 2.15
CA PRO A 122 -17.54 41.57 2.17
C PRO A 122 -17.83 42.32 3.44
N VAL A 123 -16.83 42.46 4.28
CA VAL A 123 -16.96 43.07 5.60
C VAL A 123 -17.60 44.46 5.54
N GLY A 124 -17.39 45.16 4.45
CA GLY A 124 -18.03 46.45 4.19
C GLY A 124 -19.54 46.40 3.93
N LYS A 125 -20.13 45.24 3.72
CA LYS A 125 -21.58 45.07 3.50
C LYS A 125 -22.31 44.60 4.75
N VAL A 126 -21.61 44.31 5.80
CA VAL A 126 -22.17 43.81 7.05
C VAL A 126 -22.35 44.98 8.04
N ALA A 127 -21.82 46.10 7.70
CA ALA A 127 -21.98 47.30 8.49
C ALA A 127 -23.39 47.89 8.31
#